data_e004972992af9836003cfa5687dbda0d
#
_entry.id   e004972992af9836003cfa5687dbda0d
#
_cell.length_a   1.000
_cell.length_b   1.000
_cell.length_c   1.000
_cell.angle_alpha   90.00
_cell.angle_beta   90.00
_cell.angle_gamma   90.00
#
_symmetry.space_group_name_H-M   'P 1'
#
loop_
_entity.id
_entity.type
_entity.pdbx_description
1 polymer ?
#
loop_
_entity_poly.entity_id
_entity_poly.type
_entity_poly.pdbx_seq_one_letter_code
_entity_poly.pdbx_strand_id
1 'polypeptide(L)'
;GRDKFAITIALTFKEKILRSWIYKPLDKIMCSAIVNEGAYIDNNKIVTKGANIIEETIGSISTKYWEPGFKDKLKIFKNIFKEVNSYRCIGFEYIDIGIGIRNFAILSKLSPWDHIPGILFVREAGGSDIDFDKNKYDFTKKNKNLIVSNSEDLNLKILEKLGEYSWVLKMYLLLA
;
A
#
# COMPACT_ATOMS: atom_id res chain seq x y z
N GLY A 1 5.76 -23.71 -7.33
CA GLY A 1 6.42 -22.49 -7.75
C GLY A 1 5.51 -21.30 -7.49
N ARG A 2 6.08 -20.18 -7.13
CA ARG A 2 5.30 -18.94 -6.99
C ARG A 2 5.51 -18.15 -8.26
N ASP A 3 4.45 -17.94 -9.02
CA ASP A 3 4.52 -17.27 -10.33
C ASP A 3 4.56 -15.74 -10.21
N LYS A 4 4.61 -15.19 -8.98
CA LYS A 4 4.70 -13.76 -8.72
C LYS A 4 5.96 -13.44 -7.93
N PHE A 5 6.93 -12.87 -8.61
CA PHE A 5 8.14 -12.27 -8.02
C PHE A 5 8.55 -11.05 -8.84
N ALA A 6 9.14 -10.08 -8.17
CA ALA A 6 9.60 -8.84 -8.80
C ALA A 6 11.01 -8.50 -8.34
N ILE A 7 11.75 -7.82 -9.19
CA ILE A 7 13.01 -7.16 -8.85
C ILE A 7 12.67 -5.70 -8.61
N THR A 8 13.09 -5.16 -7.47
CA THR A 8 12.80 -3.79 -7.08
C THR A 8 14.09 -3.02 -6.81
N ILE A 9 14.20 -1.82 -7.35
CA ILE A 9 15.36 -0.95 -7.20
C ILE A 9 14.87 0.48 -6.92
N ALA A 10 15.55 1.20 -6.05
CA ALA A 10 15.34 2.63 -5.84
C ALA A 10 16.66 3.37 -5.81
N LEU A 11 16.68 4.55 -6.40
CA LEU A 11 17.74 5.54 -6.28
C LEU A 11 17.32 6.59 -5.27
N THR A 12 18.11 6.74 -4.22
CA THR A 12 17.92 7.77 -3.18
C THR A 12 19.12 8.69 -3.07
N PHE A 13 18.88 9.93 -2.69
CA PHE A 13 19.94 10.89 -2.42
C PHE A 13 19.49 11.88 -1.32
N LYS A 14 20.31 12.07 -0.30
CA LYS A 14 20.01 12.96 0.84
C LYS A 14 18.57 12.80 1.34
N GLU A 15 18.24 11.59 1.77
CA GLU A 15 16.93 11.25 2.36
C GLU A 15 15.72 11.41 1.40
N LYS A 16 15.96 11.65 0.11
CA LYS A 16 14.92 11.76 -0.93
C LYS A 16 14.95 10.55 -1.85
N ILE A 17 13.78 10.07 -2.22
CA ILE A 17 13.63 9.07 -3.27
C ILE A 17 13.62 9.82 -4.60
N LEU A 18 14.53 9.49 -5.51
CA LEU A 18 14.65 10.17 -6.80
C LEU A 18 14.02 9.36 -7.93
N ARG A 19 14.25 8.04 -7.92
CA ARG A 19 13.80 7.17 -8.99
C ARG A 19 13.56 5.75 -8.48
N SER A 20 12.63 5.04 -9.11
CA SER A 20 12.39 3.64 -8.80
C SER A 20 12.10 2.81 -10.03
N TRP A 21 12.35 1.49 -9.88
CA TRP A 21 12.05 0.48 -10.89
C TRP A 21 11.48 -0.76 -10.20
N ILE A 22 10.46 -1.34 -10.81
CA ILE A 22 9.87 -2.62 -10.41
C ILE A 22 9.76 -3.46 -11.69
N TYR A 23 10.56 -4.50 -11.78
CA TYR A 23 10.56 -5.39 -12.94
C TYR A 23 9.86 -6.70 -12.62
N LYS A 24 8.94 -7.11 -13.49
CA LYS A 24 8.22 -8.39 -13.46
C LYS A 24 8.85 -9.34 -14.45
N PRO A 25 9.80 -10.22 -14.06
CA PRO A 25 10.61 -10.99 -15.02
C PRO A 25 9.81 -11.94 -15.89
N LEU A 26 8.76 -12.58 -15.35
CA LEU A 26 7.95 -13.53 -16.12
C LEU A 26 7.08 -12.82 -17.16
N ASP A 27 6.58 -11.63 -16.83
CA ASP A 27 5.74 -10.84 -17.73
C ASP A 27 6.59 -9.97 -18.68
N LYS A 28 7.91 -9.84 -18.39
CA LYS A 28 8.84 -8.93 -19.06
C LYS A 28 8.40 -7.45 -19.00
N ILE A 29 7.68 -7.04 -17.96
CA ILE A 29 7.15 -5.70 -17.77
C ILE A 29 8.09 -4.90 -16.86
N MET A 30 8.45 -3.69 -17.30
CA MET A 30 9.22 -2.71 -16.51
C MET A 30 8.30 -1.58 -16.07
N CYS A 31 8.17 -1.43 -14.76
CA CYS A 31 7.53 -0.27 -14.14
C CYS A 31 8.59 0.66 -13.59
N SER A 32 8.45 1.95 -13.77
CA SER A 32 9.39 2.96 -13.24
C SER A 32 8.67 4.21 -12.79
N ALA A 33 9.31 4.95 -11.90
CA ALA A 33 8.85 6.28 -11.51
C ALA A 33 10.02 7.22 -11.30
N ILE A 34 9.81 8.48 -11.61
CA ILE A 34 10.77 9.57 -11.40
C ILE A 34 10.05 10.65 -10.62
N VAL A 35 10.67 11.11 -9.53
CA VAL A 35 10.06 12.12 -8.66
C VAL A 35 9.67 13.38 -9.45
N ASN A 36 8.41 13.80 -9.32
CA ASN A 36 7.78 14.93 -10.02
C ASN A 36 7.67 14.79 -11.55
N GLU A 37 7.94 13.61 -12.12
CA GLU A 37 7.83 13.41 -13.57
C GLU A 37 6.74 12.37 -13.91
N GLY A 38 6.39 11.49 -12.96
CA GLY A 38 5.33 10.52 -13.09
C GLY A 38 5.80 9.07 -13.04
N ALA A 39 4.83 8.17 -13.14
CA ALA A 39 5.01 6.73 -13.19
C ALA A 39 4.77 6.19 -14.61
N TYR A 40 5.49 5.13 -14.97
CA TYR A 40 5.52 4.57 -16.32
C TYR A 40 5.50 3.04 -16.28
N ILE A 41 4.85 2.44 -17.28
CA ILE A 41 4.94 1.02 -17.60
C ILE A 41 5.43 0.92 -19.04
N ASP A 42 6.57 0.25 -19.25
CA ASP A 42 7.21 0.11 -20.57
C ASP A 42 7.26 1.45 -21.33
N ASN A 43 7.68 2.53 -20.63
CA ASN A 43 7.76 3.92 -21.09
C ASN A 43 6.41 4.63 -21.34
N ASN A 44 5.26 3.98 -21.14
CA ASN A 44 3.97 4.64 -21.21
C ASN A 44 3.61 5.24 -19.84
N LYS A 45 3.35 6.54 -19.81
CA LYS A 45 2.93 7.23 -18.58
C LYS A 45 1.58 6.71 -18.12
N ILE A 46 1.49 6.46 -16.82
CA ILE A 46 0.26 5.98 -16.18
C ILE A 46 -0.23 6.99 -15.15
N VAL A 47 -1.55 6.98 -14.93
CA VAL A 47 -2.21 7.71 -13.85
C VAL A 47 -3.24 6.78 -13.25
N THR A 48 -3.22 6.64 -11.92
CA THR A 48 -4.21 5.83 -11.21
C THR A 48 -5.55 6.56 -11.13
N LYS A 49 -6.64 5.77 -11.01
CA LYS A 49 -7.97 6.31 -10.75
C LYS A 49 -8.31 6.05 -9.29
N GLY A 50 -8.64 7.10 -8.56
CA GLY A 50 -9.07 7.02 -7.17
C GLY A 50 -10.37 6.22 -7.02
N ALA A 51 -10.48 5.43 -5.96
CA ALA A 51 -11.73 4.82 -5.54
C ALA A 51 -12.36 5.66 -4.43
N ASN A 52 -13.68 5.83 -4.48
CA ASN A 52 -14.41 6.70 -3.56
C ASN A 52 -15.31 5.93 -2.58
N ILE A 53 -15.63 4.65 -2.88
CA ILE A 53 -16.54 3.80 -2.08
C ILE A 53 -15.73 2.64 -1.52
N ILE A 54 -15.58 2.62 -0.20
CA ILE A 54 -14.75 1.61 0.50
C ILE A 54 -15.23 0.18 0.21
N GLU A 55 -16.55 -0.02 0.21
CA GLU A 55 -17.20 -1.32 0.03
C GLU A 55 -16.98 -1.92 -1.38
N GLU A 56 -16.57 -1.10 -2.34
CA GLU A 56 -16.26 -1.52 -3.71
C GLU A 56 -14.75 -1.77 -3.92
N THR A 57 -13.92 -1.47 -2.92
CA THR A 57 -12.47 -1.55 -3.09
C THR A 57 -11.92 -2.97 -2.96
N ILE A 58 -10.86 -3.21 -3.72
CA ILE A 58 -10.05 -4.43 -3.69
C ILE A 58 -8.65 -4.07 -3.19
N GLY A 59 -8.15 -4.83 -2.22
CA GLY A 59 -6.83 -4.51 -1.69
C GLY A 59 -6.13 -5.66 -0.98
N SER A 60 -5.10 -5.33 -0.22
CA SER A 60 -4.38 -6.28 0.60
C SER A 60 -4.18 -5.76 2.02
N ILE A 61 -4.16 -6.68 2.96
CA ILE A 61 -3.84 -6.41 4.37
C ILE A 61 -2.75 -7.39 4.80
N SER A 62 -1.58 -6.87 5.15
CA SER A 62 -0.54 -7.67 5.78
C SER A 62 -1.01 -8.14 7.16
N THR A 63 -0.90 -9.43 7.45
CA THR A 63 -1.35 -9.97 8.75
C THR A 63 -0.22 -10.51 9.61
N LYS A 64 1.01 -10.57 9.07
CA LYS A 64 2.08 -11.35 9.69
C LYS A 64 2.72 -10.67 10.91
N TYR A 65 2.94 -9.37 10.87
CA TYR A 65 3.82 -8.65 11.81
C TYR A 65 3.08 -7.69 12.74
N TRP A 66 1.76 -7.83 12.87
CA TRP A 66 0.95 -7.07 13.82
C TRP A 66 0.87 -7.78 15.18
N GLU A 67 0.66 -7.00 16.21
CA GLU A 67 0.32 -7.52 17.54
C GLU A 67 -0.97 -8.36 17.48
N PRO A 68 -1.10 -9.42 18.31
CA PRO A 68 -2.23 -10.34 18.25
C PRO A 68 -3.61 -9.67 18.26
N GLY A 69 -3.86 -8.75 19.19
CA GLY A 69 -5.14 -8.03 19.28
C GLY A 69 -5.45 -7.17 18.05
N PHE A 70 -4.42 -6.60 17.41
CA PHE A 70 -4.62 -5.85 16.16
C PHE A 70 -4.87 -6.78 14.97
N LYS A 71 -4.28 -7.98 14.94
CA LYS A 71 -4.58 -9.00 13.93
C LYS A 71 -6.05 -9.39 13.94
N ASP A 72 -6.62 -9.59 15.12
CA ASP A 72 -8.04 -9.96 15.25
C ASP A 72 -8.95 -8.83 14.77
N LYS A 73 -8.62 -7.59 15.11
CA LYS A 73 -9.28 -6.42 14.56
C LYS A 73 -9.24 -6.39 13.02
N LEU A 74 -8.09 -6.64 12.42
CA LEU A 74 -7.94 -6.66 10.97
C LEU A 74 -8.71 -7.79 10.29
N LYS A 75 -8.92 -8.93 10.97
CA LYS A 75 -9.76 -10.04 10.46
C LYS A 75 -11.23 -9.63 10.30
N ILE A 76 -11.73 -8.78 11.21
CA ILE A 76 -13.10 -8.23 11.12
C ILE A 76 -13.11 -7.09 10.11
N PHE A 77 -12.15 -6.19 10.21
CA PHE A 77 -12.04 -5.00 9.37
C PHE A 77 -11.99 -5.30 7.87
N LYS A 78 -11.35 -6.39 7.46
CA LYS A 78 -11.32 -6.79 6.04
C LYS A 78 -12.70 -6.94 5.39
N ASN A 79 -13.75 -7.17 6.17
CA ASN A 79 -15.10 -7.41 5.66
C ASN A 79 -15.82 -6.14 5.18
N ILE A 80 -15.26 -4.94 5.43
CA ILE A 80 -15.81 -3.69 4.88
C ILE A 80 -15.44 -3.47 3.41
N PHE A 81 -14.44 -4.20 2.92
CA PHE A 81 -13.97 -4.09 1.54
C PHE A 81 -14.63 -5.16 0.67
N LYS A 82 -14.72 -4.89 -0.62
CA LYS A 82 -15.21 -5.88 -1.59
C LYS A 82 -14.38 -7.16 -1.59
N GLU A 83 -13.05 -6.99 -1.59
CA GLU A 83 -12.12 -8.11 -1.61
C GLU A 83 -10.79 -7.76 -0.94
N VAL A 84 -10.30 -8.67 -0.11
CA VAL A 84 -8.97 -8.56 0.50
C VAL A 84 -8.18 -9.84 0.25
N ASN A 85 -7.20 -9.76 -0.61
CA ASN A 85 -6.26 -10.85 -0.90
C ASN A 85 -4.84 -10.31 -1.05
N SER A 86 -3.82 -11.15 -0.91
CA SER A 86 -2.43 -10.76 -1.09
C SER A 86 -1.72 -11.69 -2.06
N TYR A 87 -0.94 -11.10 -2.94
CA TYR A 87 -0.03 -11.84 -3.83
C TYR A 87 1.19 -12.41 -3.09
N ARG A 88 1.44 -11.94 -1.86
CA ARG A 88 2.69 -12.22 -1.13
C ARG A 88 3.93 -11.76 -1.90
N CYS A 89 3.76 -10.78 -2.75
CA CYS A 89 4.78 -10.08 -3.51
C CYS A 89 4.41 -8.60 -3.56
N ILE A 90 5.02 -7.80 -2.69
CA ILE A 90 4.63 -6.41 -2.49
C ILE A 90 4.84 -5.56 -3.76
N GLY A 91 5.85 -5.87 -4.57
CA GLY A 91 6.09 -5.17 -5.83
C GLY A 91 4.89 -5.27 -6.80
N PHE A 92 4.24 -6.45 -6.87
CA PHE A 92 3.02 -6.60 -7.67
C PHE A 92 1.85 -5.81 -7.09
N GLU A 93 1.72 -5.77 -5.76
CA GLU A 93 0.64 -5.02 -5.12
C GLU A 93 0.77 -3.52 -5.38
N TYR A 94 1.98 -2.97 -5.33
CA TYR A 94 2.23 -1.57 -5.67
C TYR A 94 1.93 -1.24 -7.13
N ILE A 95 2.32 -2.11 -8.06
CA ILE A 95 2.00 -1.93 -9.48
C ILE A 95 0.48 -1.86 -9.65
N ASP A 96 -0.24 -2.84 -9.10
CA ASP A 96 -1.70 -2.93 -9.26
C ASP A 96 -2.43 -1.74 -8.61
N ILE A 97 -1.90 -1.15 -7.52
CA ILE A 97 -2.42 0.10 -6.94
C ILE A 97 -2.16 1.27 -7.90
N GLY A 98 -0.95 1.37 -8.43
CA GLY A 98 -0.58 2.46 -9.35
C GLY A 98 -1.37 2.46 -10.67
N ILE A 99 -1.85 1.30 -11.13
CA ILE A 99 -2.68 1.17 -12.33
C ILE A 99 -4.19 1.04 -12.04
N GLY A 100 -4.59 1.02 -10.76
CA GLY A 100 -5.99 0.99 -10.36
C GLY A 100 -6.67 -0.39 -10.40
N ILE A 101 -5.92 -1.49 -10.59
CA ILE A 101 -6.45 -2.86 -10.46
C ILE A 101 -6.74 -3.18 -9.00
N ARG A 102 -5.90 -2.68 -8.09
CA ARG A 102 -6.13 -2.66 -6.65
C ARG A 102 -6.29 -1.22 -6.18
N ASN A 103 -6.96 -1.06 -5.07
CA ASN A 103 -7.23 0.26 -4.54
C ASN A 103 -6.31 0.60 -3.36
N PHE A 104 -5.92 -0.40 -2.54
CA PHE A 104 -5.14 -0.15 -1.33
C PHE A 104 -4.27 -1.34 -0.89
N ALA A 105 -3.32 -1.04 -0.01
CA ALA A 105 -2.61 -2.00 0.83
C ALA A 105 -2.45 -1.44 2.25
N ILE A 106 -2.71 -2.28 3.28
CA ILE A 106 -2.41 -1.96 4.69
C ILE A 106 -1.23 -2.83 5.10
N LEU A 107 -0.13 -2.19 5.49
CA LEU A 107 1.17 -2.80 5.60
C LEU A 107 1.78 -2.65 7.00
N SER A 108 2.58 -3.63 7.39
CA SER A 108 3.46 -3.62 8.57
C SER A 108 4.86 -4.11 8.17
N LYS A 109 5.87 -3.87 9.00
CA LYS A 109 7.26 -4.24 8.73
C LYS A 109 7.77 -3.64 7.41
N LEU A 110 7.98 -2.35 7.42
CA LEU A 110 8.27 -1.52 6.26
C LEU A 110 9.79 -1.45 5.98
N SER A 111 10.39 -2.57 5.57
CA SER A 111 11.79 -2.61 5.15
C SER A 111 12.01 -1.71 3.93
N PRO A 112 12.95 -0.75 3.96
CA PRO A 112 13.11 0.24 2.89
C PRO A 112 13.26 -0.36 1.49
N TRP A 113 14.04 -1.43 1.35
CA TRP A 113 14.28 -2.10 0.07
C TRP A 113 13.04 -2.76 -0.55
N ASP A 114 12.05 -3.12 0.28
CA ASP A 114 10.79 -3.68 -0.18
C ASP A 114 9.76 -2.59 -0.57
N HIS A 115 9.83 -1.44 0.08
CA HIS A 115 8.75 -0.45 0.03
C HIS A 115 9.09 0.82 -0.75
N ILE A 116 10.33 1.36 -0.67
CA ILE A 116 10.71 2.59 -1.35
C ILE A 116 10.32 2.58 -2.84
N PRO A 117 10.65 1.53 -3.63
CA PRO A 117 10.35 1.54 -5.06
C PRO A 117 8.87 1.67 -5.36
N GLY A 118 8.05 0.90 -4.64
CA GLY A 118 6.61 0.89 -4.83
C GLY A 118 5.92 2.16 -4.36
N ILE A 119 6.39 2.74 -3.25
CA ILE A 119 5.83 3.99 -2.73
C ILE A 119 6.04 5.14 -3.72
N LEU A 120 7.25 5.30 -4.28
CA LEU A 120 7.47 6.30 -5.31
C LEU A 120 6.56 6.03 -6.53
N PHE A 121 6.48 4.79 -6.98
CA PHE A 121 5.65 4.43 -8.13
C PHE A 121 4.17 4.81 -7.92
N VAL A 122 3.60 4.50 -6.75
CA VAL A 122 2.21 4.86 -6.44
C VAL A 122 2.03 6.37 -6.32
N ARG A 123 2.94 7.08 -5.64
CA ARG A 123 2.88 8.55 -5.53
C ARG A 123 2.88 9.21 -6.90
N GLU A 124 3.80 8.81 -7.76
CA GLU A 124 3.96 9.38 -9.11
C GLU A 124 2.86 8.95 -10.08
N ALA A 125 2.14 7.87 -9.79
CA ALA A 125 0.91 7.50 -10.48
C ALA A 125 -0.31 8.32 -10.02
N GLY A 126 -0.18 9.17 -8.98
CA GLY A 126 -1.28 9.97 -8.44
C GLY A 126 -1.97 9.36 -7.22
N GLY A 127 -1.46 8.25 -6.70
CA GLY A 127 -1.88 7.67 -5.43
C GLY A 127 -1.23 8.33 -4.21
N SER A 128 -1.43 7.74 -3.05
CA SER A 128 -0.98 8.31 -1.78
C SER A 128 -0.63 7.23 -0.77
N ASP A 129 0.13 7.61 0.24
CA ASP A 129 0.46 6.79 1.40
C ASP A 129 0.38 7.63 2.67
N ILE A 130 -0.06 7.02 3.77
CA ILE A 130 -0.01 7.60 5.12
C ILE A 130 0.21 6.49 6.15
N ASP A 131 0.89 6.82 7.24
CA ASP A 131 0.87 5.98 8.44
C ASP A 131 -0.42 6.22 9.26
N PHE A 132 -0.58 5.53 10.39
CA PHE A 132 -1.76 5.70 11.25
C PHE A 132 -1.77 7.04 12.00
N ASP A 133 -0.67 7.77 12.00
CA ASP A 133 -0.54 9.13 12.53
C ASP A 133 -0.66 10.19 11.41
N LYS A 134 -1.07 9.79 10.20
CA LYS A 134 -1.23 10.60 8.99
C LYS A 134 0.07 11.16 8.39
N ASN A 135 1.23 10.65 8.77
CA ASN A 135 2.48 11.05 8.15
C ASN A 135 2.72 10.28 6.86
N LYS A 136 3.38 10.90 5.91
CA LYS A 136 3.89 10.21 4.71
C LYS A 136 5.04 9.26 5.09
N TYR A 137 5.18 8.16 4.35
CA TYR A 137 6.30 7.26 4.54
C TYR A 137 7.64 7.98 4.38
N ASP A 138 8.49 7.80 5.39
CA ASP A 138 9.84 8.34 5.47
C ASP A 138 10.81 7.18 5.77
N PHE A 139 11.60 6.79 4.77
CA PHE A 139 12.51 5.64 4.88
C PHE A 139 13.68 5.88 5.83
N THR A 140 13.90 7.11 6.27
CA THR A 140 14.94 7.46 7.25
C THR A 140 14.48 7.18 8.69
N LYS A 141 13.18 6.93 8.87
CA LYS A 141 12.57 6.66 10.17
C LYS A 141 12.12 5.21 10.30
N LYS A 142 11.92 4.78 11.54
CA LYS A 142 11.32 3.48 11.81
C LYS A 142 9.80 3.56 11.61
N ASN A 143 9.35 3.14 10.45
CA ASN A 143 7.92 3.05 10.15
C ASN A 143 7.32 1.74 10.71
N LYS A 144 6.17 1.83 11.37
CA LYS A 144 5.49 0.68 12.01
C LYS A 144 4.32 0.16 11.19
N ASN A 145 3.65 1.05 10.48
CA ASN A 145 2.44 0.78 9.70
C ASN A 145 2.37 1.75 8.52
N LEU A 146 1.59 1.38 7.51
CA LEU A 146 1.37 2.20 6.33
C LEU A 146 0.08 1.78 5.65
N ILE A 147 -0.69 2.76 5.20
CA ILE A 147 -1.77 2.61 4.24
C ILE A 147 -1.27 3.23 2.94
N VAL A 148 -1.29 2.46 1.88
CA VAL A 148 -0.98 2.94 0.52
C VAL A 148 -2.21 2.73 -0.33
N SER A 149 -2.64 3.73 -1.08
CA SER A 149 -3.80 3.59 -1.96
C SER A 149 -3.70 4.45 -3.21
N ASN A 150 -4.65 4.26 -4.09
CA ASN A 150 -4.78 4.99 -5.34
C ASN A 150 -5.39 6.41 -5.16
N SER A 151 -5.68 6.86 -3.93
CA SER A 151 -6.05 8.23 -3.62
C SER A 151 -5.83 8.57 -2.15
N GLU A 152 -5.59 9.84 -1.85
CA GLU A 152 -5.47 10.32 -0.46
C GLU A 152 -6.79 10.20 0.31
N ASP A 153 -7.92 10.47 -0.36
CA ASP A 153 -9.26 10.34 0.20
C ASP A 153 -9.52 8.90 0.70
N LEU A 154 -9.16 7.90 -0.08
CA LEU A 154 -9.30 6.50 0.33
C LEU A 154 -8.43 6.16 1.54
N ASN A 155 -7.19 6.67 1.62
CA ASN A 155 -6.34 6.49 2.79
C ASN A 155 -7.00 7.03 4.07
N LEU A 156 -7.56 8.23 4.00
CA LEU A 156 -8.22 8.87 5.14
C LEU A 156 -9.49 8.11 5.55
N LYS A 157 -10.31 7.67 4.62
CA LYS A 157 -11.50 6.84 4.87
C LYS A 157 -11.14 5.51 5.52
N ILE A 158 -10.10 4.83 5.03
CA ILE A 158 -9.61 3.58 5.64
C ILE A 158 -9.16 3.82 7.07
N LEU A 159 -8.41 4.90 7.32
CA LEU A 159 -7.90 5.23 8.64
C LEU A 159 -9.04 5.57 9.63
N GLU A 160 -10.03 6.35 9.19
CA GLU A 160 -11.23 6.68 9.96
C GLU A 160 -11.98 5.41 10.37
N LYS A 161 -12.31 4.56 9.40
CA LYS A 161 -12.98 3.28 9.65
C LYS A 161 -12.17 2.37 10.58
N LEU A 162 -10.87 2.30 10.41
CA LEU A 162 -9.99 1.55 11.31
C LEU A 162 -10.05 2.08 12.75
N GLY A 163 -10.21 3.37 12.94
CA GLY A 163 -10.45 4.03 14.23
C GLY A 163 -11.80 3.63 14.85
N GLU A 164 -12.90 3.67 14.09
CA GLU A 164 -14.24 3.28 14.55
C GLU A 164 -14.25 1.84 15.07
N TYR A 165 -13.65 0.89 14.35
CA TYR A 165 -13.53 -0.50 14.81
C TYR A 165 -12.72 -0.67 16.10
N SER A 166 -11.91 0.33 16.49
CA SER A 166 -11.20 0.34 17.77
C SER A 166 -12.13 0.53 18.99
N TRP A 167 -13.20 1.31 18.83
CA TRP A 167 -14.19 1.55 19.87
C TRP A 167 -15.16 0.37 20.01
N VAL A 168 -15.56 -0.23 18.89
CA VAL A 168 -16.48 -1.40 18.87
C VAL A 168 -15.87 -2.57 19.65
N LEU A 169 -14.59 -2.88 19.45
CA LEU A 169 -13.89 -3.93 20.20
C LEU A 169 -13.75 -3.63 21.68
N LYS A 170 -13.51 -2.37 22.06
CA LYS A 170 -13.50 -1.96 23.48
C LYS A 170 -14.88 -2.16 24.12
N MET A 171 -15.94 -1.87 23.40
CA MET A 171 -17.32 -2.08 23.89
C MET A 171 -17.64 -3.57 24.08
N TYR A 172 -17.27 -4.44 23.12
CA TYR A 172 -17.47 -5.89 23.24
C TYR A 172 -16.68 -6.51 24.40
N LEU A 173 -15.46 -6.02 24.67
CA LEU A 173 -14.65 -6.49 25.82
C LEU A 173 -15.12 -5.96 27.18
N LEU A 174 -15.98 -4.93 27.22
CA LEU A 174 -16.60 -4.41 28.45
C LEU A 174 -17.96 -5.05 28.74
N LEU A 175 -18.56 -5.75 27.76
CA LEU A 175 -19.86 -6.41 27.86
C LEU A 175 -19.76 -7.95 27.97
N ALA A 176 -18.56 -8.51 27.88
CA ALA A 176 -18.24 -9.94 28.06
C ALA A 176 -17.53 -10.15 29.42
#